data_f6fe7010e95bff82bb64ebd112e121ab
#
_entry.id   f6fe7010e95bff82bb64ebd112e121ab
#
_cell.length_a   1.000
_cell.length_b   1.000
_cell.length_c   1.000
_cell.angle_alpha   90.00
_cell.angle_beta   90.00
_cell.angle_gamma   90.00
#
_symmetry.space_group_name_H-M   'P 1'
#
loop_
_entity.id
_entity.type
_entity.pdbx_description
1 polymer ?
#
loop_
_entity_poly.entity_id
_entity_poly.type
_entity_poly.pdbx_seq_one_letter_code
_entity_poly.pdbx_strand_id
1 'polypeptide(L)'
;ALLDSEEYSPIRPLVDWLAYNGFTVVTKAAKEFTDQSGRRRVKGNMDVELTVDALELAPRIDHAVLFSGDGDFRPLIEALQRCGVRVSVVSTTRTQPSMVADEIRRQADNFIELDALREVIGRPPREPRVAEAPAAEPVGT
;
A
#
# COMPACT_ATOMS: atom_id res chain seq x y z
N ALA A 1 4.70 -0.16 3.38
CA ALA A 1 5.93 -0.36 4.16
C ALA A 1 6.18 -1.84 4.29
N LEU A 2 7.31 -2.27 3.84
CA LEU A 2 7.73 -3.66 3.89
C LEU A 2 8.78 -3.82 4.97
N LEU A 3 8.51 -4.76 5.86
CA LEU A 3 9.41 -5.13 6.93
C LEU A 3 10.26 -6.29 6.38
N ASP A 4 11.55 -6.02 6.16
CA ASP A 4 12.50 -7.07 5.78
C ASP A 4 12.89 -7.83 7.06
N SER A 5 12.33 -9.02 7.24
CA SER A 5 12.86 -10.00 8.18
C SER A 5 13.69 -10.99 7.37
N GLU A 6 14.79 -11.47 7.91
CA GLU A 6 15.63 -12.49 7.27
C GLU A 6 14.87 -13.80 7.00
N GLU A 7 13.68 -13.95 7.55
CA GLU A 7 12.76 -15.04 7.27
C GLU A 7 11.94 -14.78 6.00
N TYR A 8 11.57 -15.85 5.31
CA TYR A 8 10.74 -15.85 4.10
C TYR A 8 9.50 -14.96 4.28
N SER A 9 9.44 -13.86 3.52
CA SER A 9 8.28 -12.99 3.48
C SER A 9 7.42 -13.33 2.25
N PRO A 10 6.13 -13.66 2.43
CA PRO A 10 5.23 -13.99 1.30
C PRO A 10 5.01 -12.83 0.33
N ILE A 11 5.36 -11.60 0.73
CA ILE A 11 5.24 -10.41 -0.14
C ILE A 11 6.52 -10.10 -0.94
N ARG A 12 7.62 -10.82 -0.68
CA ARG A 12 8.88 -10.59 -1.40
C ARG A 12 8.76 -10.69 -2.93
N PRO A 13 8.05 -11.67 -3.49
CA PRO A 13 7.83 -11.72 -4.94
C PRO A 13 7.11 -10.48 -5.49
N LEU A 14 6.17 -9.90 -4.74
CA LEU A 14 5.50 -8.65 -5.14
C LEU A 14 6.47 -7.47 -5.11
N VAL A 15 7.32 -7.38 -4.10
CA VAL A 15 8.34 -6.32 -3.97
C VAL A 15 9.30 -6.36 -5.14
N ASP A 16 9.82 -7.54 -5.44
CA ASP A 16 10.75 -7.75 -6.54
C ASP A 16 10.10 -7.40 -7.89
N TRP A 17 8.83 -7.79 -8.07
CA TRP A 17 8.07 -7.44 -9.26
C TRP A 17 7.86 -5.92 -9.39
N LEU A 18 7.51 -5.23 -8.32
CA LEU A 18 7.34 -3.78 -8.31
C LEU A 18 8.66 -3.07 -8.68
N ALA A 19 9.76 -3.46 -8.04
CA ALA A 19 11.08 -2.90 -8.32
C ALA A 19 11.49 -3.12 -9.78
N TYR A 20 11.27 -4.33 -10.31
CA TYR A 20 11.55 -4.66 -11.70
C TYR A 20 10.71 -3.85 -12.71
N ASN A 21 9.48 -3.50 -12.35
CA ASN A 21 8.57 -2.72 -13.19
C ASN A 21 8.67 -1.19 -12.98
N GLY A 22 9.77 -0.71 -12.42
CA GLY A 22 10.07 0.71 -12.34
C GLY A 22 9.44 1.45 -11.16
N PHE A 23 8.88 0.74 -10.20
CA PHE A 23 8.42 1.36 -8.95
C PHE A 23 9.61 1.56 -8.01
N THR A 24 9.66 2.71 -7.36
CA THR A 24 10.63 2.92 -6.28
C THR A 24 10.12 2.21 -5.03
N VAL A 25 10.86 1.18 -4.59
CA VAL A 25 10.52 0.39 -3.41
C VAL A 25 11.45 0.76 -2.28
N VAL A 26 10.90 1.21 -1.17
CA VAL A 26 11.64 1.53 0.04
C VAL A 26 11.27 0.50 1.10
N THR A 27 12.29 -0.19 1.62
CA THR A 27 12.13 -1.19 2.68
C THR A 27 12.88 -0.76 3.92
N LYS A 28 12.42 -1.20 5.07
CA LYS A 28 13.04 -0.96 6.36
C LYS A 28 12.92 -2.20 7.24
N ALA A 29 14.02 -2.58 7.87
CA ALA A 29 14.01 -3.69 8.82
C ALA A 29 13.08 -3.37 10.00
N ALA A 30 12.19 -4.32 10.32
CA ALA A 30 11.36 -4.23 11.51
C ALA A 30 12.21 -4.39 12.76
N LYS A 31 11.97 -3.53 13.76
CA LYS A 31 12.55 -3.71 15.08
C LYS A 31 11.64 -4.57 15.93
N GLU A 32 12.15 -5.72 16.34
CA GLU A 32 11.47 -6.54 17.34
C GLU A 32 11.86 -6.06 18.75
N PHE A 33 10.88 -5.94 19.61
CA PHE A 33 11.10 -5.69 21.04
C PHE A 33 10.11 -6.50 21.86
N THR A 34 10.53 -6.81 23.07
CA THR A 34 9.67 -7.48 24.04
C THR A 34 9.04 -6.41 24.93
N ASP A 35 7.71 -6.38 25.00
CA ASP A 35 7.00 -5.46 25.88
C ASP A 35 7.12 -5.90 27.35
N GLN A 36 6.67 -5.04 28.27
CA GLN A 36 6.73 -5.31 29.70
C GLN A 36 5.94 -6.56 30.14
N SER A 37 5.07 -7.07 29.28
CA SER A 37 4.30 -8.30 29.47
C SER A 37 5.00 -9.56 28.92
N GLY A 38 6.20 -9.43 28.37
CA GLY A 38 6.96 -10.54 27.78
C GLY A 38 6.50 -10.94 26.38
N ARG A 39 5.62 -10.16 25.73
CA ARG A 39 5.16 -10.43 24.37
C ARG A 39 6.09 -9.81 23.36
N ARG A 40 6.46 -10.58 22.33
CA ARG A 40 7.17 -10.06 21.17
C ARG A 40 6.27 -9.12 20.38
N ARG A 41 6.73 -7.90 20.18
CA ARG A 41 6.09 -6.91 19.31
C ARG A 41 7.04 -6.47 18.23
N VAL A 42 6.49 -6.25 17.05
CA VAL A 42 7.21 -5.74 15.88
C VAL A 42 6.80 -4.29 15.69
N LYS A 43 7.77 -3.39 15.66
CA LYS A 43 7.54 -1.98 15.36
C LYS A 43 8.24 -1.61 14.06
N GLY A 44 7.47 -1.15 13.10
CA GLY A 44 7.95 -0.56 11.86
C GLY A 44 7.03 0.56 11.47
N ASN A 45 7.60 1.71 11.11
CA ASN A 45 6.88 2.86 10.61
C ASN A 45 7.70 3.48 9.49
N MET A 46 7.06 3.74 8.35
CA MET A 46 7.67 4.29 7.14
C MET A 46 7.16 5.70 6.82
N ASP A 47 6.46 6.33 7.74
CA ASP A 47 5.82 7.64 7.49
C ASP A 47 6.84 8.74 7.23
N VAL A 48 7.99 8.68 7.91
CA VAL A 48 9.09 9.64 7.74
C VAL A 48 9.72 9.47 6.36
N GLU A 49 10.02 8.25 5.96
CA GLU A 49 10.61 7.95 4.66
C GLU A 49 9.68 8.38 3.52
N LEU A 50 8.40 8.06 3.61
CA LEU A 50 7.39 8.50 2.63
C LEU A 50 7.28 10.02 2.58
N THR A 51 7.27 10.68 3.74
CA THR A 51 7.17 12.14 3.83
C THR A 51 8.37 12.83 3.18
N VAL A 52 9.58 12.34 3.45
CA VAL A 52 10.81 12.88 2.87
C VAL A 52 10.79 12.70 1.35
N ASP A 53 10.51 11.50 0.86
CA ASP A 53 10.47 11.21 -0.57
C ASP A 53 9.42 12.08 -1.29
N ALA A 54 8.23 12.24 -0.72
CA ALA A 54 7.18 13.07 -1.28
C ALA A 54 7.57 14.56 -1.37
N LEU A 55 8.22 15.09 -0.34
CA LEU A 55 8.69 16.47 -0.34
C LEU A 55 9.85 16.71 -1.31
N GLU A 56 10.74 15.74 -1.47
CA GLU A 56 11.80 15.81 -2.48
C GLU A 56 11.26 15.80 -3.90
N LEU A 57 10.15 15.10 -4.12
CA LEU A 57 9.48 15.05 -5.42
C LEU A 57 8.61 16.27 -5.71
N ALA A 58 8.16 17.00 -4.69
CA ALA A 58 7.21 18.11 -4.82
C ALA A 58 7.58 19.13 -5.92
N PRO A 59 8.85 19.53 -6.13
CA PRO A 59 9.22 20.47 -7.20
C PRO A 59 9.05 19.90 -8.62
N ARG A 60 8.84 18.60 -8.77
CA ARG A 60 8.81 17.90 -10.06
C ARG A 60 7.47 17.29 -10.40
N ILE A 61 6.48 17.42 -9.52
CA ILE A 61 5.16 16.83 -9.68
C ILE A 61 4.08 17.91 -9.56
N ASP A 62 2.97 17.72 -10.25
CA ASP A 62 1.80 18.57 -10.17
C ASP A 62 0.69 17.95 -9.33
N HIS A 63 0.70 16.64 -9.19
CA HIS A 63 -0.32 15.89 -8.49
C HIS A 63 0.29 14.70 -7.74
N ALA A 64 -0.05 14.59 -6.47
CA ALA A 64 0.27 13.45 -5.61
C ALA A 64 -1.00 12.65 -5.30
N VAL A 65 -0.90 11.33 -5.40
CA VAL A 65 -1.97 10.41 -5.00
C VAL A 65 -1.48 9.58 -3.82
N LEU A 66 -2.03 9.85 -2.65
CA LEU A 66 -1.65 9.20 -1.40
C LEU A 66 -2.65 8.10 -1.05
N PHE A 67 -2.19 6.86 -1.01
CA PHE A 67 -2.95 5.72 -0.53
C PHE A 67 -2.71 5.54 0.97
N SER A 68 -3.40 6.32 1.78
CA SER A 68 -3.36 6.24 3.24
C SER A 68 -4.56 6.93 3.86
N GLY A 69 -4.97 6.47 5.02
CA GLY A 69 -5.98 7.14 5.85
C GLY A 69 -5.42 7.69 7.15
N ASP A 70 -4.11 7.62 7.33
CA ASP A 70 -3.46 8.00 8.58
C ASP A 70 -3.42 9.53 8.74
N GLY A 71 -4.02 10.02 9.84
CA GLY A 71 -4.05 11.44 10.20
C GLY A 71 -2.68 12.08 10.34
N ASP A 72 -1.65 11.30 10.64
CA ASP A 72 -0.28 11.77 10.78
C ASP A 72 0.29 12.34 9.47
N PHE A 73 -0.31 12.02 8.31
CA PHE A 73 0.06 12.60 7.03
C PHE A 73 -0.57 13.98 6.72
N ARG A 74 -1.42 14.51 7.58
CA ARG A 74 -1.99 15.84 7.36
C ARG A 74 -0.93 16.93 7.13
N PRO A 75 0.15 17.02 7.93
CA PRO A 75 1.21 18.00 7.68
C PRO A 75 1.90 17.83 6.32
N LEU A 76 2.05 16.60 5.85
CA LEU A 76 2.58 16.31 4.52
C LEU A 76 1.67 16.85 3.42
N ILE A 77 0.36 16.61 3.52
CA ILE A 77 -0.62 17.10 2.55
C ILE A 77 -0.57 18.63 2.48
N GLU A 78 -0.59 19.30 3.63
CA GLU A 78 -0.48 20.77 3.73
C GLU A 78 0.81 21.28 3.09
N ALA A 79 1.95 20.61 3.32
CA ALA A 79 3.24 21.01 2.76
C ALA A 79 3.26 20.85 1.23
N LEU A 80 2.74 19.75 0.69
CA LEU A 80 2.62 19.55 -0.74
C LEU A 80 1.73 20.61 -1.40
N GLN A 81 0.60 20.93 -0.78
CA GLN A 81 -0.31 21.98 -1.26
C GLN A 81 0.35 23.35 -1.27
N ARG A 82 1.15 23.68 -0.25
CA ARG A 82 1.95 24.92 -0.24
C ARG A 82 2.99 24.98 -1.35
N CYS A 83 3.47 23.84 -1.80
CA CYS A 83 4.36 23.72 -2.97
C CYS A 83 3.60 23.78 -4.31
N GLY A 84 2.27 23.94 -4.29
CA GLY A 84 1.46 23.95 -5.51
C GLY A 84 1.07 22.57 -6.04
N VAL A 85 1.30 21.50 -5.26
CA VAL A 85 0.94 20.14 -5.63
C VAL A 85 -0.50 19.85 -5.21
N ARG A 86 -1.29 19.35 -6.15
CA ARG A 86 -2.63 18.83 -5.86
C ARG A 86 -2.52 17.49 -5.16
N VAL A 87 -3.28 17.25 -4.10
CA VAL A 87 -3.24 16.01 -3.35
C VAL A 87 -4.58 15.31 -3.37
N SER A 88 -4.60 14.09 -3.92
CA SER A 88 -5.74 13.17 -3.81
C SER A 88 -5.41 12.08 -2.79
N VAL A 89 -6.32 11.81 -1.89
CA VAL A 89 -6.19 10.73 -0.91
C VAL A 89 -7.11 9.59 -1.31
N VAL A 90 -6.57 8.38 -1.33
CA VAL A 90 -7.32 7.14 -1.57
C VAL A 90 -7.34 6.34 -0.28
N SER A 91 -8.52 6.12 0.26
CA SER A 91 -8.75 5.32 1.47
C SER A 91 -10.21 4.86 1.52
N THR A 92 -10.64 4.31 2.64
CA THR A 92 -12.04 3.88 2.78
C THR A 92 -12.65 4.36 4.09
N THR A 93 -13.91 4.78 4.00
CA THR A 93 -14.76 5.08 5.15
C THR A 93 -15.64 3.90 5.57
N ARG A 94 -15.61 2.81 4.82
CA ARG A 94 -16.54 1.67 4.97
C ARG A 94 -16.09 0.63 6.00
N THR A 95 -14.95 0.82 6.63
CA THR A 95 -14.47 -0.04 7.73
C THR A 95 -14.95 0.47 9.09
N GLN A 96 -14.99 -0.41 10.08
CA GLN A 96 -15.34 -0.07 11.46
C GLN A 96 -14.16 -0.40 12.40
N PRO A 97 -13.47 0.59 12.95
CA PRO A 97 -13.58 2.03 12.68
C PRO A 97 -13.12 2.42 11.27
N SER A 98 -13.49 3.62 10.83
CA SER A 98 -13.05 4.15 9.52
C SER A 98 -11.52 4.17 9.42
N MET A 99 -10.97 3.70 8.29
CA MET A 99 -9.52 3.72 8.04
C MET A 99 -9.01 5.12 7.71
N VAL A 100 -9.88 6.04 7.33
CA VAL A 100 -9.50 7.42 7.03
C VAL A 100 -9.84 8.35 8.19
N ALA A 101 -8.84 9.09 8.66
CA ALA A 101 -9.04 10.17 9.61
C ALA A 101 -9.78 11.34 8.95
N ASP A 102 -10.73 11.93 9.68
CA ASP A 102 -11.57 13.03 9.19
C ASP A 102 -10.73 14.24 8.75
N GLU A 103 -9.67 14.52 9.47
CA GLU A 103 -8.74 15.61 9.17
C GLU A 103 -8.01 15.44 7.83
N ILE A 104 -7.64 14.22 7.46
CA ILE A 104 -7.04 13.89 6.16
C ILE A 104 -8.06 14.11 5.04
N ARG A 105 -9.28 13.61 5.24
CA ARG A 105 -10.36 13.73 4.26
C ARG A 105 -10.71 15.18 3.96
N ARG A 106 -10.68 16.03 4.98
CA ARG A 106 -10.97 17.46 4.84
C ARG A 106 -9.81 18.24 4.22
N GLN A 107 -8.58 17.86 4.51
CA GLN A 107 -7.39 18.53 4.01
C GLN A 107 -7.11 18.22 2.54
N ALA A 108 -7.35 17.00 2.10
CA ALA A 108 -7.10 16.60 0.71
C ALA A 108 -7.92 17.43 -0.30
N ASP A 109 -7.34 17.70 -1.46
CA ASP A 109 -8.07 18.35 -2.56
C ASP A 109 -9.15 17.45 -3.14
N ASN A 110 -8.88 16.12 -3.16
CA ASN A 110 -9.87 15.10 -3.48
C ASN A 110 -9.74 13.91 -2.55
N PHE A 111 -10.88 13.32 -2.24
CA PHE A 111 -10.96 12.02 -1.60
C PHE A 111 -11.56 11.01 -2.55
N ILE A 112 -10.90 9.86 -2.69
CA ILE A 112 -11.33 8.75 -3.53
C ILE A 112 -11.61 7.55 -2.64
N GLU A 113 -12.84 7.08 -2.64
CA GLU A 113 -13.23 5.86 -1.92
C GLU A 113 -12.63 4.65 -2.62
N LEU A 114 -11.89 3.83 -1.88
CA LEU A 114 -11.17 2.67 -2.42
C LEU A 114 -12.10 1.67 -3.12
N ASP A 115 -13.29 1.45 -2.58
CA ASP A 115 -14.27 0.55 -3.19
C ASP A 115 -14.76 1.04 -4.55
N ALA A 116 -14.84 2.36 -4.75
CA ALA A 116 -15.23 2.92 -6.04
C ALA A 116 -14.16 2.66 -7.12
N LEU A 117 -12.88 2.61 -6.75
CA LEU A 117 -11.81 2.25 -7.68
C LEU A 117 -11.91 0.81 -8.16
N ARG A 118 -12.47 -0.09 -7.37
CA ARG A 118 -12.61 -1.49 -7.73
C ARG A 118 -13.34 -1.70 -9.05
N GLU A 119 -14.35 -0.89 -9.32
CA GLU A 119 -15.12 -0.96 -10.57
C GLU A 119 -14.29 -0.55 -11.79
N VAL A 120 -13.31 0.32 -11.60
CA VAL A 120 -12.48 0.89 -12.68
C VAL A 120 -11.23 0.06 -12.91
N ILE A 121 -10.55 -0.38 -11.84
CA ILE A 121 -9.24 -1.04 -11.91
C ILE A 121 -9.30 -2.53 -11.57
N GLY A 122 -10.44 -3.00 -11.04
CA GLY A 122 -10.62 -4.40 -10.65
C GLY A 122 -10.57 -5.32 -11.87
N ARG A 123 -9.90 -6.47 -11.71
CA ARG A 123 -9.99 -7.56 -12.69
C ARG A 123 -11.15 -8.47 -12.31
N PRO A 124 -11.88 -9.02 -13.29
CA PRO A 124 -12.88 -10.05 -12.99
C PRO A 124 -12.21 -11.23 -12.29
N PRO A 125 -12.93 -11.93 -11.39
CA PRO A 125 -12.40 -13.14 -10.76
C PRO A 125 -11.90 -14.09 -11.83
N ARG A 126 -10.71 -14.66 -11.64
CA ARG A 126 -10.25 -15.75 -12.51
C ARG A 126 -11.20 -16.92 -12.32
N GLU A 127 -11.79 -17.38 -13.42
CA GLU A 127 -12.49 -18.67 -13.39
C GLU A 127 -11.51 -19.75 -12.90
N PRO A 128 -11.96 -20.64 -11.98
CA PRO A 128 -11.10 -21.72 -11.55
C PRO A 128 -10.72 -22.53 -12.79
N ARG A 129 -9.41 -22.67 -13.04
CA ARG A 129 -8.94 -23.62 -14.05
C ARG A 129 -9.51 -24.98 -13.66
N VAL A 130 -10.45 -25.47 -14.45
CA VAL A 130 -10.86 -26.87 -14.42
C VAL A 130 -9.58 -27.64 -14.73
N ALA A 131 -9.06 -28.38 -13.75
CA ALA A 131 -7.94 -29.26 -13.97
C ALA A 131 -8.42 -30.28 -15.03
N GLU A 132 -7.85 -30.20 -16.23
CA GLU A 132 -8.04 -31.19 -17.26
C GLU A 132 -7.55 -32.50 -16.66
N ALA A 133 -8.48 -33.43 -16.46
CA ALA A 133 -8.14 -34.74 -15.97
C ALA A 133 -7.13 -35.40 -16.95
N PRO A 134 -6.07 -36.05 -16.46
CA PRO A 134 -5.12 -36.68 -17.35
C PRO A 134 -5.87 -37.69 -18.22
N ALA A 135 -5.69 -37.57 -19.53
CA ALA A 135 -6.24 -38.51 -20.50
C ALA A 135 -5.82 -39.94 -20.10
N ALA A 136 -6.81 -40.81 -19.89
CA ALA A 136 -6.57 -42.20 -19.63
C ALA A 136 -5.83 -42.78 -20.85
N GLU A 137 -4.63 -43.32 -20.63
CA GLU A 137 -3.92 -44.10 -21.65
C GLU A 137 -4.76 -45.31 -22.04
N PRO A 138 -4.89 -45.60 -23.32
CA PRO A 138 -5.57 -46.81 -23.74
C PRO A 138 -4.72 -48.04 -23.35
N VAL A 139 -5.29 -48.91 -22.51
CA VAL A 139 -4.73 -50.18 -22.20
C VAL A 139 -4.67 -51.01 -23.49
N GLY A 140 -3.46 -51.13 -24.05
CA GLY A 140 -3.20 -51.99 -25.18
C GLY A 140 -3.34 -53.49 -24.79
N THR A 141 -4.15 -54.16 -25.52
CA THR A 141 -4.23 -55.64 -25.57
C THR A 141 -2.94 -56.21 -26.08
#